data_4a157db338c0574f9a20849409945625
#
_entry.id   4a157db338c0574f9a20849409945625
#
_cell.length_a   1.000
_cell.length_b   1.000
_cell.length_c   1.000
_cell.angle_alpha   90.00
_cell.angle_beta   90.00
_cell.angle_gamma   90.00
#
_symmetry.space_group_name_H-M   'P 1'
#
loop_
_entity.id
_entity.type
_entity.pdbx_description
1 polymer ?
#
loop_
_entity_poly.entity_id
_entity_poly.type
_entity_poly.pdbx_seq_one_letter_code
_entity_poly.pdbx_strand_id
1 'polypeptide(L)'
;MHRSNLGSALLAFANLVGFANCAPATSSTSTSSTSSCKCFPGDACWPSNSDWAAFNKTVDGRLIATTPLGSPCHGASYNEAECQSLQDNWLFSPIHYASSSSVMAPLFANASCDPFQPADTPCTLGNYVRYAVNVSTPAHVTATLKFAAQRNIRFVIRNTGHDYNGRSTGAGALSVWTHNLKDTEVLDWSDKYYTGKALKIGAGVQGFEALEAAHAAGLIVVTGECPSVGIAGGYVQGGGHSALSTIYGLAADNALSYDVVTPNGTLVTATRTQYNDLYWALSGGGGGNYGVVVSVVFQAHPDNIVSGSKFAVATTSSETLYAVIDAFHAALPAIVDSGVMIIYFFGPGFFQVPAMTAYGKTQDEVVAILKPFVDSLAALNVDLTPTYTQFPSYFDHFQNYWGPFPAGNIQVGTDLFGGRLIPRSVLPNFSPTAQKLVELGVTFIGVGLNVSHFGGNNANAVLPQWRSSIVEVSLTLPYSFQVPFQDMIATQDTITNVVQPVIEAATPGAGAYMNEADFQQPDFQETFFGANYPQLLKIKQKYDPTGLLYARAAVGSEAWTVAENGRMCRTQS
;
A
#
# COMPACT_ATOMS: atom_id res chain seq x y z
N MET A 1 30.35 -10.87 59.32
CA MET A 1 30.96 -12.09 59.89
C MET A 1 30.61 -13.27 59.03
N HIS A 2 31.62 -13.97 58.70
CA HIS A 2 31.83 -15.23 57.98
C HIS A 2 31.91 -15.19 56.46
N ARG A 3 33.20 -15.28 56.09
CA ARG A 3 33.73 -15.70 54.80
C ARG A 3 33.65 -17.24 54.68
N SER A 4 33.56 -17.75 53.49
CA SER A 4 34.31 -18.93 53.07
C SER A 4 34.57 -18.93 51.58
N ASN A 5 35.87 -18.99 51.27
CA ASN A 5 36.51 -19.23 49.96
C ASN A 5 36.46 -20.72 49.63
N LEU A 6 36.66 -21.01 48.34
CA LEU A 6 37.43 -22.12 47.71
C LEU A 6 36.86 -22.31 46.29
N GLY A 7 37.57 -22.46 45.20
CA GLY A 7 38.96 -22.68 44.97
C GLY A 7 39.15 -22.92 43.47
N SER A 8 40.27 -22.41 42.97
CA SER A 8 40.72 -22.48 41.57
C SER A 8 41.15 -23.92 41.18
N ALA A 9 40.91 -24.30 39.92
CA ALA A 9 41.67 -25.34 39.26
C ALA A 9 42.07 -24.88 37.85
N LEU A 10 43.35 -24.51 37.73
CA LEU A 10 44.05 -24.36 36.43
C LEU A 10 44.40 -25.77 35.91
N LEU A 11 44.15 -26.01 34.65
CA LEU A 11 44.81 -27.07 33.88
C LEU A 11 45.40 -26.45 32.61
N ALA A 12 46.73 -26.39 32.61
CA ALA A 12 47.55 -26.04 31.45
C ALA A 12 47.71 -27.26 30.55
N PHE A 13 47.54 -27.09 29.24
CA PHE A 13 48.09 -28.01 28.25
C PHE A 13 48.93 -27.27 27.22
N ALA A 14 50.08 -27.88 26.98
CA ALA A 14 51.23 -27.34 26.29
C ALA A 14 51.08 -27.33 24.76
N ASN A 15 51.75 -26.35 24.16
CA ASN A 15 51.95 -26.16 22.71
C ASN A 15 52.67 -27.34 22.06
N LEU A 16 52.20 -27.75 20.89
CA LEU A 16 53.02 -28.42 19.87
C LEU A 16 52.85 -27.64 18.56
N VAL A 17 53.93 -26.97 18.17
CA VAL A 17 54.11 -26.26 16.91
C VAL A 17 54.47 -27.29 15.85
N GLY A 18 53.56 -27.49 14.88
CA GLY A 18 53.83 -28.24 13.67
C GLY A 18 53.94 -27.29 12.48
N PHE A 19 55.12 -27.15 11.90
CA PHE A 19 55.34 -26.47 10.62
C PHE A 19 54.81 -27.36 9.50
N ALA A 20 53.80 -26.90 8.78
CA ALA A 20 53.35 -27.50 7.50
C ALA A 20 53.70 -26.56 6.34
N ASN A 21 54.42 -27.11 5.38
CA ASN A 21 54.89 -26.48 4.15
C ASN A 21 53.75 -25.93 3.28
N CYS A 22 53.90 -24.70 2.81
CA CYS A 22 53.11 -24.12 1.72
C CYS A 22 53.47 -24.80 0.38
N ALA A 23 52.54 -25.55 -0.17
CA ALA A 23 52.53 -25.87 -1.62
C ALA A 23 51.69 -24.81 -2.36
N PRO A 24 52.04 -24.43 -3.60
CA PRO A 24 51.30 -23.42 -4.35
C PRO A 24 49.91 -23.95 -4.73
N ALA A 25 48.88 -23.16 -4.40
CA ALA A 25 47.52 -23.44 -4.79
C ALA A 25 47.36 -23.36 -6.32
N THR A 26 47.02 -24.48 -6.92
CA THR A 26 46.53 -24.51 -8.32
C THR A 26 45.25 -23.68 -8.42
N SER A 27 45.29 -22.69 -9.33
CA SER A 27 44.09 -21.91 -9.70
C SER A 27 43.04 -22.84 -10.28
N SER A 28 42.03 -23.16 -9.50
CA SER A 28 40.78 -23.73 -10.04
C SER A 28 40.05 -22.66 -10.85
N THR A 29 40.01 -22.83 -12.13
CA THR A 29 39.08 -22.11 -13.02
C THR A 29 37.67 -22.33 -12.50
N SER A 30 37.12 -21.31 -11.86
CA SER A 30 35.71 -21.27 -11.49
C SER A 30 34.89 -21.23 -12.79
N THR A 31 34.26 -22.35 -13.12
CA THR A 31 33.13 -22.36 -14.04
C THR A 31 32.14 -21.29 -13.59
N SER A 32 31.80 -20.34 -14.46
CA SER A 32 30.83 -19.30 -14.23
C SER A 32 29.48 -19.95 -13.88
N SER A 33 29.18 -20.05 -12.58
CA SER A 33 27.80 -20.22 -12.16
C SER A 33 27.06 -18.96 -12.62
N THR A 34 26.11 -19.12 -13.54
CA THR A 34 25.15 -18.05 -13.88
C THR A 34 24.60 -17.51 -12.58
N SER A 35 24.92 -16.26 -12.23
CA SER A 35 24.53 -15.69 -10.94
C SER A 35 23.00 -15.78 -10.81
N SER A 36 22.54 -16.42 -9.76
CA SER A 36 21.10 -16.51 -9.43
C SER A 36 20.48 -15.14 -9.08
N CYS A 37 21.27 -14.09 -9.11
CA CYS A 37 20.89 -12.74 -8.71
C CYS A 37 20.64 -11.83 -9.92
N LYS A 38 19.82 -10.79 -9.71
CA LYS A 38 19.69 -9.67 -10.63
C LYS A 38 21.03 -8.92 -10.72
N CYS A 39 21.34 -8.41 -11.92
CA CYS A 39 22.49 -7.55 -12.14
C CYS A 39 22.35 -6.26 -11.33
N PHE A 40 23.40 -5.89 -10.60
CA PHE A 40 23.37 -4.79 -9.64
C PHE A 40 24.47 -3.76 -9.98
N PRO A 41 24.30 -2.46 -9.65
CA PRO A 41 25.33 -1.47 -9.86
C PRO A 41 26.69 -1.89 -9.32
N GLY A 42 27.74 -1.82 -10.16
CA GLY A 42 29.09 -2.29 -9.85
C GLY A 42 29.42 -3.71 -10.34
N ASP A 43 28.43 -4.50 -10.74
CA ASP A 43 28.67 -5.81 -11.33
C ASP A 43 29.18 -5.67 -12.79
N ALA A 44 29.95 -6.66 -13.25
CA ALA A 44 30.43 -6.69 -14.65
C ALA A 44 29.30 -6.77 -15.69
N CYS A 45 28.11 -7.24 -15.31
CA CYS A 45 26.92 -7.26 -16.17
C CYS A 45 26.16 -5.92 -16.20
N TRP A 46 26.51 -4.95 -15.32
CA TRP A 46 25.81 -3.67 -15.27
C TRP A 46 26.02 -2.89 -16.56
N PRO A 47 24.95 -2.34 -17.17
CA PRO A 47 25.07 -1.59 -18.42
C PRO A 47 26.04 -0.42 -18.31
N SER A 48 26.87 -0.24 -19.35
CA SER A 48 27.77 0.91 -19.46
C SER A 48 27.01 2.22 -19.65
N ASN A 49 27.68 3.35 -19.46
CA ASN A 49 27.10 4.66 -19.74
C ASN A 49 26.62 4.79 -21.20
N SER A 50 27.30 4.14 -22.16
CA SER A 50 26.88 4.10 -23.57
C SER A 50 25.61 3.26 -23.77
N ASP A 51 25.43 2.13 -23.04
CA ASP A 51 24.20 1.36 -23.07
C ASP A 51 23.02 2.19 -22.52
N TRP A 52 23.20 2.88 -21.39
CA TRP A 52 22.18 3.76 -20.83
C TRP A 52 21.86 4.94 -21.76
N ALA A 53 22.84 5.55 -22.40
CA ALA A 53 22.61 6.62 -23.38
C ALA A 53 21.85 6.12 -24.62
N ALA A 54 22.15 4.91 -25.11
CA ALA A 54 21.41 4.27 -26.19
C ALA A 54 19.97 3.96 -25.77
N PHE A 55 19.77 3.41 -24.57
CA PHE A 55 18.44 3.14 -24.03
C PHE A 55 17.63 4.44 -23.85
N ASN A 56 18.25 5.52 -23.35
CA ASN A 56 17.59 6.82 -23.22
C ASN A 56 17.03 7.34 -24.56
N LYS A 57 17.75 7.12 -25.67
CA LYS A 57 17.25 7.47 -27.01
C LYS A 57 16.03 6.60 -27.39
N THR A 58 16.01 5.34 -26.99
CA THR A 58 14.89 4.42 -27.28
C THR A 58 13.60 4.80 -26.54
N VAL A 59 13.74 5.53 -25.43
CA VAL A 59 12.60 6.03 -24.64
C VAL A 59 12.45 7.56 -24.76
N ASP A 60 12.85 8.13 -25.92
CA ASP A 60 12.67 9.53 -26.29
C ASP A 60 13.27 10.53 -25.27
N GLY A 61 14.41 10.20 -24.67
CA GLY A 61 15.08 11.03 -23.67
C GLY A 61 14.41 11.03 -22.29
N ARG A 62 13.50 10.11 -22.01
CA ARG A 62 12.68 10.06 -20.79
C ARG A 62 13.30 9.27 -19.63
N LEU A 63 14.55 8.85 -19.75
CA LEU A 63 15.28 8.19 -18.68
C LEU A 63 15.76 9.22 -17.65
N ILE A 64 15.40 9.03 -16.40
CA ILE A 64 15.77 9.87 -15.27
C ILE A 64 16.76 9.10 -14.40
N ALA A 65 17.96 9.63 -14.19
CA ALA A 65 18.86 9.16 -13.15
C ALA A 65 18.36 9.67 -11.81
N THR A 66 18.19 8.78 -10.82
CA THR A 66 17.64 9.16 -9.53
C THR A 66 18.58 10.07 -8.75
N THR A 67 18.04 11.21 -8.35
CA THR A 67 18.57 12.05 -7.27
C THR A 67 17.56 11.99 -6.13
N PRO A 68 17.96 11.56 -4.92
CA PRO A 68 17.02 11.50 -3.79
C PRO A 68 16.43 12.88 -3.48
N LEU A 69 15.13 12.90 -3.15
CA LEU A 69 14.40 14.15 -2.90
C LEU A 69 15.02 14.98 -1.76
N GLY A 70 15.56 14.32 -0.73
CA GLY A 70 16.21 14.98 0.40
C GLY A 70 17.62 15.55 0.12
N SER A 71 18.18 15.36 -1.10
CA SER A 71 19.56 15.78 -1.40
C SER A 71 19.87 17.25 -1.12
N PRO A 72 18.96 18.24 -1.26
CA PRO A 72 19.23 19.62 -0.87
C PRO A 72 19.51 19.83 0.64
N CYS A 73 19.25 18.82 1.47
CA CYS A 73 19.53 18.89 2.90
C CYS A 73 20.92 18.37 3.28
N HIS A 74 21.76 17.92 2.33
CA HIS A 74 22.99 17.19 2.64
C HIS A 74 24.21 17.63 1.83
N GLY A 75 25.38 17.62 2.50
CA GLY A 75 26.73 17.69 1.91
C GLY A 75 26.91 18.83 0.90
N ALA A 76 27.50 18.51 -0.25
CA ALA A 76 27.80 19.52 -1.28
C ALA A 76 26.56 20.09 -2.01
N SER A 77 25.41 19.42 -1.90
CA SER A 77 24.12 19.88 -2.46
C SER A 77 23.29 20.69 -1.47
N TYR A 78 23.81 20.94 -0.27
CA TYR A 78 23.06 21.64 0.78
C TYR A 78 22.59 23.02 0.32
N ASN A 79 21.29 23.24 0.46
CA ASN A 79 20.61 24.51 0.22
C ASN A 79 19.57 24.70 1.34
N GLU A 80 19.81 25.65 2.24
CA GLU A 80 18.99 25.86 3.43
C GLU A 80 17.51 26.11 3.08
N ALA A 81 17.25 26.98 2.10
CA ALA A 81 15.87 27.33 1.73
C ALA A 81 15.11 26.15 1.10
N GLU A 82 15.76 25.37 0.24
CA GLU A 82 15.17 24.18 -0.36
C GLU A 82 14.97 23.09 0.69
N CYS A 83 15.94 22.89 1.59
CA CYS A 83 15.84 21.90 2.65
C CYS A 83 14.68 22.23 3.60
N GLN A 84 14.56 23.51 4.03
CA GLN A 84 13.45 23.93 4.90
C GLN A 84 12.10 23.71 4.20
N SER A 85 11.99 24.07 2.93
CA SER A 85 10.78 23.82 2.12
C SER A 85 10.44 22.33 2.03
N LEU A 86 11.45 21.46 1.91
CA LEU A 86 11.23 20.00 1.90
C LEU A 86 10.75 19.51 3.28
N GLN A 87 11.38 19.96 4.37
CA GLN A 87 10.98 19.57 5.73
C GLN A 87 9.55 20.01 6.05
N ASP A 88 9.15 21.21 5.66
CA ASP A 88 7.80 21.75 5.88
C ASP A 88 6.72 20.96 5.11
N ASN A 89 7.08 20.34 4.00
CA ASN A 89 6.16 19.64 3.11
C ASN A 89 6.34 18.10 3.10
N TRP A 90 7.27 17.55 3.89
CA TRP A 90 7.65 16.14 3.81
C TRP A 90 6.52 15.17 4.14
N LEU A 91 5.59 15.57 5.01
CA LEU A 91 4.43 14.76 5.38
C LEU A 91 3.25 14.92 4.42
N PHE A 92 3.43 15.60 3.29
CA PHE A 92 2.38 15.80 2.29
C PHE A 92 2.75 15.11 0.96
N SER A 93 1.79 14.41 0.39
CA SER A 93 1.97 13.59 -0.80
C SER A 93 2.47 14.32 -2.07
N PRO A 94 2.19 15.63 -2.33
CA PRO A 94 2.54 16.28 -3.58
C PRO A 94 4.02 16.25 -3.93
N ILE A 95 4.92 16.49 -2.99
CA ILE A 95 6.37 16.48 -3.27
C ILE A 95 6.87 15.08 -3.62
N HIS A 96 6.22 14.04 -3.09
CA HIS A 96 6.61 12.65 -3.30
C HIS A 96 6.09 12.09 -4.63
N TYR A 97 4.82 12.33 -4.99
CA TYR A 97 4.32 11.83 -6.26
C TYR A 97 4.88 12.60 -7.48
N ALA A 98 5.30 13.86 -7.28
CA ALA A 98 6.02 14.63 -8.30
C ALA A 98 7.45 14.12 -8.56
N SER A 99 8.00 13.32 -7.66
CA SER A 99 9.31 12.66 -7.81
C SER A 99 9.17 11.28 -8.44
N SER A 100 10.05 10.94 -9.39
CA SER A 100 10.06 9.63 -10.05
C SER A 100 10.50 8.47 -9.15
N SER A 101 11.00 8.75 -7.94
CA SER A 101 11.65 7.75 -7.08
C SER A 101 11.31 7.86 -5.60
N SER A 102 10.81 9.01 -5.11
CA SER A 102 10.51 9.19 -3.69
C SER A 102 9.38 8.25 -3.24
N VAL A 103 9.49 7.67 -2.05
CA VAL A 103 8.50 6.78 -1.44
C VAL A 103 7.93 7.42 -0.18
N MET A 104 6.63 7.19 0.07
CA MET A 104 5.93 7.80 1.19
C MET A 104 6.01 6.96 2.47
N ALA A 105 6.22 5.65 2.36
CA ALA A 105 6.47 4.78 3.51
C ALA A 105 7.96 4.83 3.89
N PRO A 106 8.33 5.48 5.02
CA PRO A 106 9.70 5.91 5.30
C PRO A 106 10.67 4.75 5.55
N LEU A 107 10.20 3.59 6.03
CA LEU A 107 11.06 2.40 6.17
C LEU A 107 11.71 1.99 4.85
N PHE A 108 11.03 2.22 3.71
CA PHE A 108 11.55 1.85 2.39
C PHE A 108 12.42 2.94 1.75
N ALA A 109 12.45 4.14 2.31
CA ALA A 109 13.49 5.15 2.04
C ALA A 109 14.83 4.78 2.71
N ASN A 110 14.78 3.90 3.73
CA ASN A 110 15.94 3.34 4.43
C ASN A 110 16.85 4.42 5.05
N ALA A 111 16.27 5.56 5.47
CA ALA A 111 16.99 6.74 5.99
C ALA A 111 18.22 7.15 5.17
N SER A 112 18.26 6.80 3.87
CA SER A 112 19.45 6.94 3.02
C SER A 112 19.74 8.39 2.58
N CYS A 113 18.71 9.24 2.60
CA CYS A 113 18.80 10.68 2.30
C CYS A 113 17.57 11.38 2.90
N ASP A 114 17.47 11.33 4.21
CA ASP A 114 16.35 11.82 5.00
C ASP A 114 16.59 13.31 5.30
N PRO A 115 15.65 14.23 4.98
CA PRO A 115 15.85 15.66 5.16
C PRO A 115 15.91 16.11 6.64
N PHE A 116 15.59 15.22 7.59
CA PHE A 116 15.66 15.50 9.03
C PHE A 116 16.97 15.05 9.68
N GLN A 117 17.85 14.39 8.92
CA GLN A 117 19.19 14.05 9.41
C GLN A 117 20.14 15.24 9.33
N PRO A 118 21.25 15.26 10.12
CA PRO A 118 22.26 16.32 10.04
C PRO A 118 22.77 16.54 8.62
N ALA A 119 23.08 17.80 8.28
CA ALA A 119 23.49 18.19 6.93
C ALA A 119 24.81 17.51 6.45
N ASP A 120 25.64 17.05 7.37
CA ASP A 120 26.88 16.30 7.09
C ASP A 120 26.66 14.79 6.92
N THR A 121 25.43 14.29 7.15
CA THR A 121 25.06 12.91 6.89
C THR A 121 25.12 12.64 5.37
N PRO A 122 25.80 11.56 4.91
CA PRO A 122 25.87 11.24 3.49
C PRO A 122 24.48 10.97 2.88
N CYS A 123 24.11 11.69 1.83
CA CYS A 123 22.94 11.37 1.01
C CYS A 123 23.30 10.26 0.01
N THR A 124 22.68 9.11 0.13
CA THR A 124 22.91 7.96 -0.74
C THR A 124 21.60 7.49 -1.39
N LEU A 125 21.68 6.66 -2.43
CA LEU A 125 20.49 6.10 -3.05
C LEU A 125 19.78 5.07 -2.17
N GLY A 126 20.53 4.37 -1.31
CA GLY A 126 19.93 3.32 -0.46
C GLY A 126 19.03 2.38 -1.24
N ASN A 127 17.75 2.35 -0.87
CA ASN A 127 16.74 1.51 -1.51
C ASN A 127 15.98 2.21 -2.66
N TYR A 128 16.31 3.44 -3.03
CA TYR A 128 15.72 4.09 -4.20
C TYR A 128 16.13 3.38 -5.50
N VAL A 129 15.25 3.40 -6.52
CA VAL A 129 15.57 2.90 -7.85
C VAL A 129 16.75 3.67 -8.46
N ARG A 130 17.60 2.99 -9.24
CA ARG A 130 18.76 3.65 -9.88
C ARG A 130 18.35 4.57 -11.01
N TYR A 131 17.36 4.14 -11.81
CA TYR A 131 16.80 4.89 -12.94
C TYR A 131 15.30 4.72 -12.99
N ALA A 132 14.61 5.75 -13.50
CA ALA A 132 13.18 5.71 -13.80
C ALA A 132 12.93 6.20 -15.24
N VAL A 133 12.00 5.56 -15.94
CA VAL A 133 11.51 6.06 -17.23
C VAL A 133 10.17 6.75 -17.00
N ASN A 134 10.10 8.06 -17.30
CA ASN A 134 8.85 8.82 -17.30
C ASN A 134 8.01 8.45 -18.53
N VAL A 135 7.23 7.38 -18.41
CA VAL A 135 6.49 6.83 -19.55
C VAL A 135 5.32 7.72 -19.95
N SER A 136 5.15 7.92 -21.25
CA SER A 136 4.00 8.62 -21.84
C SER A 136 3.25 7.80 -22.88
N THR A 137 3.78 6.61 -23.21
CA THR A 137 3.16 5.69 -24.16
C THR A 137 3.41 4.23 -23.75
N PRO A 138 2.57 3.28 -24.18
CA PRO A 138 2.84 1.85 -23.99
C PRO A 138 4.17 1.39 -24.61
N ALA A 139 4.64 2.05 -25.66
CA ALA A 139 5.92 1.74 -26.30
C ALA A 139 7.12 1.98 -25.36
N HIS A 140 7.09 3.04 -24.54
CA HIS A 140 8.12 3.27 -23.51
C HIS A 140 8.15 2.17 -22.46
N VAL A 141 6.97 1.68 -22.04
CA VAL A 141 6.85 0.54 -21.11
C VAL A 141 7.47 -0.70 -21.74
N THR A 142 7.07 -1.02 -22.99
CA THR A 142 7.61 -2.16 -23.74
C THR A 142 9.14 -2.12 -23.87
N ALA A 143 9.70 -0.95 -24.22
CA ALA A 143 11.15 -0.75 -24.34
C ALA A 143 11.86 -0.97 -23.00
N THR A 144 11.28 -0.47 -21.90
CA THR A 144 11.85 -0.58 -20.55
C THR A 144 11.83 -2.03 -20.04
N LEU A 145 10.71 -2.76 -20.23
CA LEU A 145 10.62 -4.18 -19.90
C LEU A 145 11.66 -5.02 -20.66
N LYS A 146 11.79 -4.80 -21.97
CA LYS A 146 12.77 -5.50 -22.79
C LYS A 146 14.21 -5.21 -22.34
N PHE A 147 14.54 -3.96 -22.06
CA PHE A 147 15.88 -3.59 -21.60
C PHE A 147 16.19 -4.23 -20.24
N ALA A 148 15.26 -4.16 -19.27
CA ALA A 148 15.44 -4.77 -17.97
C ALA A 148 15.61 -6.30 -18.05
N ALA A 149 14.80 -6.98 -18.91
CA ALA A 149 14.90 -8.42 -19.14
C ALA A 149 16.24 -8.81 -19.77
N GLN A 150 16.67 -8.12 -20.84
CA GLN A 150 17.91 -8.40 -21.55
C GLN A 150 19.17 -8.19 -20.70
N ARG A 151 19.13 -7.23 -19.77
CA ARG A 151 20.25 -6.88 -18.88
C ARG A 151 20.12 -7.54 -17.50
N ASN A 152 19.09 -8.37 -17.29
CA ASN A 152 18.78 -9.00 -16.01
C ASN A 152 18.72 -8.01 -14.84
N ILE A 153 18.19 -6.80 -15.05
CA ILE A 153 18.06 -5.76 -14.02
C ILE A 153 16.73 -5.95 -13.26
N ARG A 154 16.74 -5.65 -11.95
CA ARG A 154 15.51 -5.57 -11.16
C ARG A 154 14.58 -4.52 -11.77
N PHE A 155 13.31 -4.89 -11.97
CA PHE A 155 12.30 -4.02 -12.56
C PHE A 155 11.28 -3.61 -11.50
N VAL A 156 10.87 -2.33 -11.49
CA VAL A 156 9.90 -1.76 -10.56
C VAL A 156 8.83 -1.00 -11.33
N ILE A 157 7.58 -1.12 -10.90
CA ILE A 157 6.46 -0.32 -11.41
C ILE A 157 6.12 0.70 -10.33
N ARG A 158 6.17 1.98 -10.68
CA ARG A 158 5.83 3.09 -9.79
C ARG A 158 4.74 3.97 -10.40
N ASN A 159 3.73 4.29 -9.62
CA ASN A 159 2.73 5.31 -9.92
C ASN A 159 2.99 6.56 -9.06
N THR A 160 2.31 6.74 -7.94
CA THR A 160 2.44 7.88 -7.02
C THR A 160 3.42 7.64 -5.87
N GLY A 161 3.66 6.39 -5.47
CA GLY A 161 4.55 6.04 -4.35
C GLY A 161 3.87 5.95 -2.99
N HIS A 162 2.55 5.90 -2.94
CA HIS A 162 1.75 5.69 -1.72
C HIS A 162 1.90 4.30 -1.08
N ASP A 163 2.49 3.35 -1.76
CA ASP A 163 2.57 1.96 -1.32
C ASP A 163 3.22 1.79 0.06
N TYR A 164 2.52 1.10 0.99
CA TYR A 164 2.97 0.84 2.36
C TYR A 164 3.91 -0.35 2.49
N ASN A 165 4.06 -1.18 1.43
CA ASN A 165 4.79 -2.44 1.49
C ASN A 165 6.13 -2.44 0.72
N GLY A 166 6.60 -1.27 0.26
CA GLY A 166 7.86 -1.14 -0.47
C GLY A 166 7.84 -1.72 -1.88
N ARG A 167 6.67 -1.80 -2.52
CA ARG A 167 6.50 -2.39 -3.85
C ARG A 167 6.88 -1.44 -4.99
N SER A 168 6.90 -0.12 -4.74
CA SER A 168 7.18 0.91 -5.74
C SER A 168 8.61 1.44 -5.72
N THR A 169 9.54 0.74 -5.06
CA THR A 169 10.98 1.05 -5.01
C THR A 169 11.84 -0.20 -5.01
N GLY A 170 13.17 -0.03 -5.08
CA GLY A 170 14.12 -1.15 -4.97
C GLY A 170 15.52 -0.76 -5.40
N ALA A 171 16.51 -1.06 -4.55
CA ALA A 171 17.91 -0.78 -4.83
C ALA A 171 18.37 -1.39 -6.16
N GLY A 172 19.14 -0.63 -6.92
CA GLY A 172 19.68 -1.05 -8.22
C GLY A 172 18.65 -1.25 -9.32
N ALA A 173 17.37 -0.94 -9.10
CA ALA A 173 16.31 -1.18 -10.08
C ALA A 173 16.25 -0.12 -11.19
N LEU A 174 15.65 -0.55 -12.31
CA LEU A 174 15.08 0.31 -13.34
C LEU A 174 13.56 0.31 -13.18
N SER A 175 12.94 1.49 -13.07
CA SER A 175 11.50 1.60 -12.94
C SER A 175 10.81 2.21 -14.16
N VAL A 176 9.54 1.88 -14.35
CA VAL A 176 8.59 2.68 -15.11
C VAL A 176 7.80 3.56 -14.16
N TRP A 177 7.73 4.86 -14.46
CA TRP A 177 6.96 5.82 -13.70
C TRP A 177 5.72 6.20 -14.50
N THR A 178 4.56 5.66 -14.10
CA THR A 178 3.30 5.77 -14.84
C THR A 178 2.48 7.00 -14.48
N HIS A 179 2.91 7.77 -13.48
CA HIS A 179 2.18 8.92 -12.91
C HIS A 179 1.72 9.95 -13.96
N ASN A 180 2.43 10.08 -15.06
CA ASN A 180 2.14 11.09 -16.09
C ASN A 180 1.24 10.58 -17.24
N LEU A 181 0.66 9.39 -17.12
CA LEU A 181 -0.41 8.90 -17.99
C LEU A 181 -1.76 9.44 -17.47
N LYS A 182 -2.15 10.65 -17.87
CA LYS A 182 -3.22 11.44 -17.24
C LYS A 182 -4.52 11.55 -18.04
N ASP A 183 -4.65 10.82 -19.13
CA ASP A 183 -5.85 10.90 -19.98
C ASP A 183 -7.11 10.45 -19.20
N THR A 184 -8.21 11.17 -19.39
CA THR A 184 -9.53 10.83 -18.86
C THR A 184 -10.57 10.94 -19.97
N GLU A 185 -11.53 9.99 -20.05
CA GLU A 185 -12.59 9.97 -21.03
C GLU A 185 -13.87 9.35 -20.45
N VAL A 186 -14.97 10.09 -20.47
CA VAL A 186 -16.30 9.55 -20.16
C VAL A 186 -16.88 8.92 -21.41
N LEU A 187 -17.33 7.68 -21.31
CA LEU A 187 -17.85 6.92 -22.44
C LEU A 187 -19.10 6.11 -22.07
N ASP A 188 -19.84 5.69 -23.09
CA ASP A 188 -20.91 4.70 -22.94
C ASP A 188 -20.31 3.29 -23.09
N TRP A 189 -20.56 2.43 -22.10
CA TRP A 189 -20.12 1.04 -22.12
C TRP A 189 -21.30 0.09 -22.26
N SER A 190 -21.14 -0.96 -23.05
CA SER A 190 -22.15 -2.01 -23.16
C SER A 190 -21.48 -3.35 -23.42
N ASP A 191 -21.63 -4.27 -22.47
CA ASP A 191 -21.30 -5.69 -22.62
C ASP A 191 -22.36 -6.53 -21.89
N LYS A 192 -22.15 -7.85 -21.80
CA LYS A 192 -23.11 -8.75 -21.12
C LYS A 192 -23.13 -8.58 -19.59
N TYR A 193 -22.21 -7.84 -19.00
CA TYR A 193 -22.07 -7.68 -17.55
C TYR A 193 -22.48 -6.29 -17.07
N TYR A 194 -22.29 -5.27 -17.92
CA TYR A 194 -22.60 -3.89 -17.58
C TYR A 194 -23.00 -3.09 -18.81
N THR A 195 -24.05 -2.28 -18.67
CA THR A 195 -24.46 -1.26 -19.64
C THR A 195 -24.73 0.04 -18.90
N GLY A 196 -23.98 1.08 -19.23
CA GLY A 196 -24.08 2.38 -18.56
C GLY A 196 -22.88 3.28 -18.87
N LYS A 197 -22.77 4.37 -18.11
CA LYS A 197 -21.62 5.28 -18.21
C LYS A 197 -20.38 4.65 -17.62
N ALA A 198 -19.23 4.97 -18.20
CA ALA A 198 -17.93 4.53 -17.73
C ALA A 198 -16.92 5.68 -17.83
N LEU A 199 -15.89 5.63 -17.01
CA LEU A 199 -14.74 6.53 -17.06
C LEU A 199 -13.49 5.72 -17.41
N LYS A 200 -12.88 6.01 -18.56
CA LYS A 200 -11.55 5.54 -18.91
C LYS A 200 -10.52 6.50 -18.37
N ILE A 201 -9.49 5.96 -17.71
CA ILE A 201 -8.41 6.75 -17.15
C ILE A 201 -7.05 6.15 -17.51
N GLY A 202 -6.06 6.99 -17.74
CA GLY A 202 -4.67 6.63 -17.80
C GLY A 202 -4.15 6.18 -16.43
N ALA A 203 -3.11 5.36 -16.41
CA ALA A 203 -2.62 4.74 -15.17
C ALA A 203 -2.13 5.75 -14.13
N GLY A 204 -1.75 6.96 -14.52
CA GLY A 204 -1.28 8.02 -13.62
C GLY A 204 -2.38 8.88 -12.99
N VAL A 205 -3.64 8.69 -13.39
CA VAL A 205 -4.77 9.46 -12.85
C VAL A 205 -4.96 9.13 -11.38
N GLN A 206 -5.01 10.19 -10.56
CA GLN A 206 -5.21 10.12 -9.12
C GLN A 206 -6.70 10.22 -8.77
N GLY A 207 -7.05 9.89 -7.53
CA GLY A 207 -8.44 9.90 -7.06
C GLY A 207 -9.14 11.23 -7.31
N PHE A 208 -8.51 12.35 -6.95
CA PHE A 208 -9.10 13.67 -7.13
C PHE A 208 -9.33 14.02 -8.60
N GLU A 209 -8.39 13.66 -9.50
CA GLU A 209 -8.53 13.92 -10.95
C GLU A 209 -9.70 13.12 -11.56
N ALA A 210 -9.87 11.86 -11.10
CA ALA A 210 -10.99 11.04 -11.54
C ALA A 210 -12.34 11.55 -11.00
N LEU A 211 -12.37 12.04 -9.75
CA LEU A 211 -13.57 12.65 -9.17
C LEU A 211 -13.95 13.93 -9.90
N GLU A 212 -12.99 14.80 -10.23
CA GLU A 212 -13.24 16.02 -11.02
C GLU A 212 -13.79 15.69 -12.42
N ALA A 213 -13.18 14.70 -13.12
CA ALA A 213 -13.62 14.28 -14.43
C ALA A 213 -15.03 13.66 -14.42
N ALA A 214 -15.35 12.85 -13.43
CA ALA A 214 -16.68 12.25 -13.26
C ALA A 214 -17.71 13.33 -12.89
N HIS A 215 -17.43 14.19 -11.91
CA HIS A 215 -18.31 15.25 -11.44
C HIS A 215 -18.69 16.22 -12.58
N ALA A 216 -17.74 16.60 -13.42
CA ALA A 216 -17.99 17.45 -14.59
C ALA A 216 -19.04 16.86 -15.56
N ALA A 217 -19.26 15.54 -15.52
CA ALA A 217 -20.26 14.83 -16.30
C ALA A 217 -21.54 14.46 -15.50
N GLY A 218 -21.67 14.92 -14.25
CA GLY A 218 -22.79 14.56 -13.36
C GLY A 218 -22.70 13.10 -12.86
N LEU A 219 -21.49 12.56 -12.78
CA LEU A 219 -21.21 11.18 -12.41
C LEU A 219 -20.28 11.10 -11.20
N ILE A 220 -20.20 9.90 -10.63
CA ILE A 220 -19.23 9.52 -9.60
C ILE A 220 -18.51 8.24 -9.99
N VAL A 221 -17.33 8.03 -9.43
CA VAL A 221 -16.54 6.81 -9.56
C VAL A 221 -16.00 6.38 -8.18
N VAL A 222 -15.76 5.08 -8.03
CA VAL A 222 -15.21 4.52 -6.79
C VAL A 222 -13.71 4.82 -6.73
N THR A 223 -13.31 5.68 -5.76
CA THR A 223 -11.92 6.05 -5.45
C THR A 223 -11.65 5.84 -3.96
N GLY A 224 -10.38 5.73 -3.57
CA GLY A 224 -9.99 5.72 -2.16
C GLY A 224 -10.16 7.09 -1.49
N GLU A 225 -10.12 7.10 -0.18
CA GLU A 225 -10.29 8.29 0.66
C GLU A 225 -9.10 9.27 0.55
N CYS A 226 -7.89 8.77 0.29
CA CYS A 226 -6.74 9.63 0.01
C CYS A 226 -6.78 10.10 -1.45
N PRO A 227 -7.07 11.40 -1.72
CA PRO A 227 -7.32 11.89 -3.08
C PRO A 227 -6.11 11.79 -4.00
N SER A 228 -4.90 11.75 -3.47
CA SER A 228 -3.66 11.70 -4.24
C SER A 228 -3.20 10.28 -4.64
N VAL A 229 -3.90 9.23 -4.24
CA VAL A 229 -3.61 7.85 -4.67
C VAL A 229 -3.94 7.65 -6.14
N GLY A 230 -3.02 7.02 -6.88
CA GLY A 230 -3.24 6.63 -8.29
C GLY A 230 -4.15 5.41 -8.38
N ILE A 231 -5.36 5.57 -8.92
CA ILE A 231 -6.42 4.56 -8.81
C ILE A 231 -6.22 3.32 -9.71
N ALA A 232 -5.53 3.44 -10.84
CA ALA A 232 -5.21 2.32 -11.73
C ALA A 232 -3.99 1.49 -11.25
N GLY A 233 -3.28 1.96 -10.22
CA GLY A 233 -2.13 1.30 -9.62
C GLY A 233 -2.51 0.18 -8.65
N GLY A 234 -1.77 0.10 -7.53
CA GLY A 234 -2.01 -0.87 -6.46
C GLY A 234 -3.42 -0.83 -5.88
N TYR A 235 -4.08 0.33 -5.92
CA TYR A 235 -5.42 0.52 -5.39
C TYR A 235 -6.44 -0.47 -5.99
N VAL A 236 -6.78 -0.34 -7.28
CA VAL A 236 -7.76 -1.25 -7.91
C VAL A 236 -7.21 -2.67 -8.03
N GLN A 237 -5.91 -2.81 -8.28
CA GLN A 237 -5.29 -4.13 -8.46
C GLN A 237 -5.23 -4.95 -7.16
N GLY A 238 -5.31 -4.30 -5.98
CA GLY A 238 -5.39 -4.97 -4.68
C GLY A 238 -6.80 -5.09 -4.11
N GLY A 239 -7.81 -4.54 -4.80
CA GLY A 239 -9.21 -4.50 -4.35
C GLY A 239 -9.74 -3.08 -4.30
N GLY A 240 -9.22 -2.26 -3.41
CA GLY A 240 -9.53 -0.83 -3.27
C GLY A 240 -10.88 -0.55 -2.60
N HIS A 241 -10.89 -0.21 -1.30
CA HIS A 241 -12.08 0.28 -0.62
C HIS A 241 -12.32 1.78 -0.90
N SER A 242 -13.52 2.26 -0.60
CA SER A 242 -13.99 3.60 -0.90
C SER A 242 -15.08 4.01 0.08
N ALA A 243 -15.27 5.30 0.25
CA ALA A 243 -16.46 5.85 0.89
C ALA A 243 -17.80 5.41 0.23
N LEU A 244 -17.73 4.91 -0.99
CA LEU A 244 -18.86 4.38 -1.76
C LEU A 244 -18.96 2.85 -1.74
N SER A 245 -18.05 2.13 -1.07
CA SER A 245 -17.96 0.67 -1.21
C SER A 245 -19.19 -0.08 -0.72
N THR A 246 -19.90 0.41 0.30
CA THR A 246 -21.14 -0.23 0.77
C THR A 246 -22.22 -0.20 -0.30
N ILE A 247 -22.24 0.81 -1.18
CA ILE A 247 -23.24 0.97 -2.25
C ILE A 247 -22.79 0.35 -3.56
N TYR A 248 -21.49 0.46 -3.92
CA TYR A 248 -20.99 0.10 -5.25
C TYR A 248 -19.89 -0.96 -5.23
N GLY A 249 -19.54 -1.52 -4.07
CA GLY A 249 -18.47 -2.50 -3.96
C GLY A 249 -17.08 -1.87 -3.92
N LEU A 250 -16.07 -2.73 -4.00
CA LEU A 250 -14.68 -2.32 -4.10
C LEU A 250 -14.35 -1.78 -5.50
N ALA A 251 -13.23 -1.08 -5.66
CA ALA A 251 -12.80 -0.59 -6.97
C ALA A 251 -12.65 -1.74 -7.99
N ALA A 252 -12.16 -2.90 -7.57
CA ALA A 252 -12.06 -4.10 -8.40
C ALA A 252 -13.42 -4.66 -8.86
N ASP A 253 -14.50 -4.41 -8.13
CA ASP A 253 -15.86 -4.77 -8.54
C ASP A 253 -16.38 -3.85 -9.66
N ASN A 254 -15.83 -2.62 -9.75
CA ASN A 254 -16.21 -1.60 -10.72
C ASN A 254 -15.33 -1.56 -11.98
N ALA A 255 -14.22 -2.31 -12.01
CA ALA A 255 -13.36 -2.36 -13.19
C ALA A 255 -14.03 -3.09 -14.36
N LEU A 256 -13.96 -2.52 -15.56
CA LEU A 256 -14.54 -3.08 -16.79
C LEU A 256 -13.46 -3.63 -17.72
N SER A 257 -12.33 -2.93 -17.86
CA SER A 257 -11.19 -3.38 -18.66
C SER A 257 -9.89 -2.75 -18.21
N TYR A 258 -8.77 -3.41 -18.56
CA TYR A 258 -7.41 -2.92 -18.37
C TYR A 258 -6.65 -2.98 -19.69
N ASP A 259 -5.98 -1.88 -20.08
CA ASP A 259 -4.93 -1.92 -21.08
C ASP A 259 -3.60 -2.17 -20.36
N VAL A 260 -2.92 -3.26 -20.73
CA VAL A 260 -1.76 -3.80 -19.99
C VAL A 260 -0.63 -4.13 -20.93
N VAL A 261 0.59 -3.69 -20.62
CA VAL A 261 1.79 -4.20 -21.27
C VAL A 261 2.29 -5.40 -20.44
N THR A 262 2.19 -6.58 -21.03
CA THR A 262 2.64 -7.84 -20.40
C THR A 262 4.17 -7.92 -20.35
N PRO A 263 4.77 -8.76 -19.49
CA PRO A 263 6.23 -8.86 -19.34
C PRO A 263 7.02 -9.16 -20.61
N ASN A 264 6.39 -9.80 -21.62
CA ASN A 264 6.99 -9.99 -22.95
C ASN A 264 6.94 -8.74 -23.84
N GLY A 265 6.36 -7.64 -23.36
CA GLY A 265 6.26 -6.36 -24.07
C GLY A 265 5.06 -6.22 -24.99
N THR A 266 4.06 -7.10 -24.90
CA THR A 266 2.83 -7.02 -25.70
C THR A 266 1.76 -6.20 -24.98
N LEU A 267 1.18 -5.20 -25.65
CA LEU A 267 0.01 -4.49 -25.17
C LEU A 267 -1.24 -5.34 -25.44
N VAL A 268 -2.04 -5.58 -24.41
CA VAL A 268 -3.31 -6.30 -24.48
C VAL A 268 -4.40 -5.54 -23.73
N THR A 269 -5.65 -5.71 -24.18
CA THR A 269 -6.83 -5.26 -23.43
C THR A 269 -7.47 -6.45 -22.73
N ALA A 270 -7.39 -6.48 -21.40
CA ALA A 270 -7.95 -7.54 -20.58
C ALA A 270 -9.35 -7.15 -20.10
N THR A 271 -10.35 -8.01 -20.36
CA THR A 271 -11.75 -7.87 -19.97
C THR A 271 -12.27 -9.18 -19.41
N ARG A 272 -13.51 -9.19 -18.91
CA ARG A 272 -14.16 -10.42 -18.45
C ARG A 272 -14.32 -11.49 -19.54
N THR A 273 -14.14 -11.14 -20.83
CA THR A 273 -14.30 -12.05 -21.97
C THR A 273 -13.03 -12.25 -22.81
N GLN A 274 -12.06 -11.33 -22.70
CA GLN A 274 -10.79 -11.38 -23.43
C GLN A 274 -9.65 -11.28 -22.44
N TYR A 275 -8.66 -12.17 -22.52
CA TYR A 275 -7.62 -12.32 -21.50
C TYR A 275 -8.23 -12.35 -20.09
N ASN A 276 -9.31 -13.11 -19.94
CA ASN A 276 -10.16 -13.11 -18.76
C ASN A 276 -9.44 -13.55 -17.48
N ASP A 277 -8.45 -14.42 -17.59
CA ASP A 277 -7.59 -14.80 -16.46
C ASP A 277 -6.70 -13.64 -16.01
N LEU A 278 -6.14 -12.87 -16.95
CA LEU A 278 -5.37 -11.66 -16.64
C LEU A 278 -6.25 -10.57 -16.02
N TYR A 279 -7.44 -10.35 -16.60
CA TYR A 279 -8.44 -9.43 -16.05
C TYR A 279 -8.77 -9.79 -14.60
N TRP A 280 -9.05 -11.08 -14.35
CA TRP A 280 -9.36 -11.58 -13.01
C TRP A 280 -8.22 -11.32 -12.03
N ALA A 281 -6.98 -11.62 -12.42
CA ALA A 281 -5.80 -11.41 -11.59
C ALA A 281 -5.49 -9.93 -11.32
N LEU A 282 -5.74 -9.03 -12.30
CA LEU A 282 -5.57 -7.58 -12.14
C LEU A 282 -6.66 -6.95 -11.27
N SER A 283 -7.80 -7.63 -11.09
CA SER A 283 -8.91 -7.17 -10.27
C SER A 283 -8.84 -7.78 -8.87
N GLY A 284 -7.83 -7.43 -8.07
CA GLY A 284 -7.68 -7.87 -6.68
C GLY A 284 -6.46 -8.77 -6.38
N GLY A 285 -5.73 -9.25 -7.39
CA GLY A 285 -4.56 -10.13 -7.21
C GLY A 285 -3.25 -9.40 -6.95
N GLY A 286 -3.27 -8.08 -6.77
CA GLY A 286 -2.13 -7.25 -6.40
C GLY A 286 -1.41 -6.57 -7.55
N GLY A 287 -1.02 -5.32 -7.33
CA GLY A 287 -0.30 -4.50 -8.30
C GLY A 287 1.15 -4.93 -8.52
N GLY A 288 1.69 -4.57 -9.71
CA GLY A 288 3.11 -4.78 -10.02
C GLY A 288 3.52 -6.22 -10.33
N ASN A 289 2.58 -7.09 -10.63
CA ASN A 289 2.82 -8.54 -10.61
C ASN A 289 2.56 -9.26 -11.94
N TYR A 290 1.57 -8.83 -12.73
CA TYR A 290 1.14 -9.54 -13.95
C TYR A 290 1.47 -8.80 -15.23
N GLY A 291 1.70 -7.49 -15.16
CA GLY A 291 1.99 -6.58 -16.25
C GLY A 291 2.01 -5.15 -15.76
N VAL A 292 2.29 -4.23 -16.67
CA VAL A 292 2.23 -2.79 -16.42
C VAL A 292 0.90 -2.27 -16.97
N VAL A 293 -0.03 -1.94 -16.08
CA VAL A 293 -1.30 -1.30 -16.45
C VAL A 293 -1.01 0.11 -16.95
N VAL A 294 -1.54 0.47 -18.12
CA VAL A 294 -1.39 1.80 -18.74
C VAL A 294 -2.70 2.57 -18.79
N SER A 295 -3.82 1.89 -18.76
CA SER A 295 -5.16 2.50 -18.56
C SER A 295 -6.14 1.50 -17.96
N VAL A 296 -7.22 2.01 -17.39
CA VAL A 296 -8.34 1.22 -16.87
C VAL A 296 -9.66 1.91 -17.19
N VAL A 297 -10.71 1.13 -17.39
CA VAL A 297 -12.09 1.63 -17.53
C VAL A 297 -12.88 1.19 -16.30
N PHE A 298 -13.50 2.15 -15.62
CA PHE A 298 -14.38 1.93 -14.46
C PHE A 298 -15.84 2.19 -14.80
N GLN A 299 -16.73 1.49 -14.10
CA GLN A 299 -18.14 1.91 -14.03
C GLN A 299 -18.21 3.31 -13.43
N ALA A 300 -19.04 4.16 -14.05
CA ALA A 300 -19.37 5.47 -13.52
C ALA A 300 -20.87 5.51 -13.19
N HIS A 301 -21.19 6.02 -12.01
CA HIS A 301 -22.55 6.00 -11.48
C HIS A 301 -23.13 7.41 -11.47
N PRO A 302 -24.47 7.59 -11.53
CA PRO A 302 -25.10 8.90 -11.38
C PRO A 302 -24.70 9.55 -10.05
N ASP A 303 -24.50 10.86 -10.02
CA ASP A 303 -24.30 11.59 -8.75
C ASP A 303 -25.62 11.75 -7.98
N ASN A 304 -25.55 12.01 -6.68
CA ASN A 304 -26.69 12.18 -5.80
C ASN A 304 -26.34 13.05 -4.60
N ILE A 305 -27.35 13.43 -3.80
CA ILE A 305 -27.11 14.02 -2.48
C ILE A 305 -26.30 13.04 -1.62
N VAL A 306 -25.43 13.59 -0.78
CA VAL A 306 -24.64 12.78 0.17
C VAL A 306 -24.65 13.48 1.52
N SER A 307 -25.09 12.78 2.53
CA SER A 307 -25.00 13.22 3.91
C SER A 307 -23.86 12.55 4.63
N GLY A 308 -23.40 13.18 5.69
CA GLY A 308 -22.29 12.68 6.49
C GLY A 308 -22.37 13.13 7.95
N SER A 309 -21.47 12.58 8.74
CA SER A 309 -21.29 12.98 10.13
C SER A 309 -19.84 12.84 10.55
N LYS A 310 -19.45 13.62 11.56
CA LYS A 310 -18.19 13.48 12.28
C LYS A 310 -18.39 13.78 13.76
N PHE A 311 -17.64 13.09 14.62
CA PHE A 311 -17.67 13.28 16.07
C PHE A 311 -16.44 12.66 16.73
N ALA A 312 -16.18 13.04 17.99
CA ALA A 312 -15.10 12.49 18.78
C ALA A 312 -15.46 12.46 20.27
N VAL A 313 -14.88 11.51 20.98
CA VAL A 313 -14.88 11.40 22.44
C VAL A 313 -13.43 11.34 22.90
N ALA A 314 -13.02 12.27 23.76
CA ALA A 314 -11.74 12.25 24.45
C ALA A 314 -11.97 11.98 25.93
N THR A 315 -11.23 11.05 26.52
CA THR A 315 -11.36 10.69 27.93
C THR A 315 -10.07 10.17 28.50
N THR A 316 -9.83 10.46 29.78
CA THR A 316 -8.71 9.86 30.53
C THR A 316 -9.11 8.57 31.25
N SER A 317 -10.41 8.21 31.25
CA SER A 317 -10.92 6.97 31.81
C SER A 317 -10.89 5.86 30.77
N SER A 318 -10.06 4.85 30.98
CA SER A 318 -10.04 3.63 30.14
C SER A 318 -11.38 2.92 30.15
N GLU A 319 -12.09 2.87 31.29
CA GLU A 319 -13.42 2.25 31.42
C GLU A 319 -14.44 2.95 30.49
N THR A 320 -14.46 4.29 30.51
CA THR A 320 -15.32 5.08 29.61
C THR A 320 -14.96 4.85 28.16
N LEU A 321 -13.66 4.86 27.81
CA LEU A 321 -13.20 4.62 26.46
C LEU A 321 -13.68 3.25 25.92
N TYR A 322 -13.48 2.21 26.72
CA TYR A 322 -13.87 0.85 26.30
C TYR A 322 -15.39 0.72 26.16
N ALA A 323 -16.16 1.35 27.05
CA ALA A 323 -17.62 1.38 26.95
C ALA A 323 -18.10 2.10 25.66
N VAL A 324 -17.42 3.18 25.24
CA VAL A 324 -17.69 3.88 23.97
C VAL A 324 -17.39 2.99 22.78
N ILE A 325 -16.25 2.31 22.77
CA ILE A 325 -15.84 1.40 21.68
C ILE A 325 -16.86 0.24 21.57
N ASP A 326 -17.26 -0.35 22.70
CA ASP A 326 -18.23 -1.45 22.73
C ASP A 326 -19.61 -1.02 22.23
N ALA A 327 -20.08 0.15 22.65
CA ALA A 327 -21.34 0.73 22.19
C ALA A 327 -21.31 0.99 20.68
N PHE A 328 -20.18 1.48 20.17
CA PHE A 328 -20.01 1.70 18.73
C PHE A 328 -20.00 0.39 17.95
N HIS A 329 -19.23 -0.60 18.37
CA HIS A 329 -19.18 -1.92 17.72
C HIS A 329 -20.53 -2.64 17.74
N ALA A 330 -21.34 -2.44 18.78
CA ALA A 330 -22.70 -2.96 18.83
C ALA A 330 -23.63 -2.28 17.81
N ALA A 331 -23.45 -0.98 17.55
CA ALA A 331 -24.25 -0.20 16.60
C ALA A 331 -23.78 -0.37 15.14
N LEU A 332 -22.49 -0.63 14.91
CA LEU A 332 -21.85 -0.62 13.60
C LEU A 332 -22.53 -1.51 12.54
N PRO A 333 -22.98 -2.75 12.86
CA PRO A 333 -23.69 -3.58 11.87
C PRO A 333 -24.93 -2.89 11.30
N ALA A 334 -25.75 -2.27 12.12
CA ALA A 334 -26.95 -1.56 11.68
C ALA A 334 -26.60 -0.29 10.85
N ILE A 335 -25.54 0.40 11.22
CA ILE A 335 -25.05 1.58 10.50
C ILE A 335 -24.65 1.18 9.07
N VAL A 336 -23.76 0.20 8.89
CA VAL A 336 -23.29 -0.19 7.56
C VAL A 336 -24.36 -0.89 6.72
N ASP A 337 -25.28 -1.65 7.33
CA ASP A 337 -26.37 -2.30 6.63
C ASP A 337 -27.41 -1.29 6.10
N SER A 338 -27.41 -0.06 6.65
CA SER A 338 -28.22 1.03 6.09
C SER A 338 -27.66 1.61 4.79
N GLY A 339 -26.56 1.10 4.25
CA GLY A 339 -25.89 1.61 3.05
C GLY A 339 -24.83 2.69 3.32
N VAL A 340 -24.38 2.79 4.55
CA VAL A 340 -23.38 3.78 5.00
C VAL A 340 -22.00 3.16 5.02
N MET A 341 -20.99 3.98 4.73
CA MET A 341 -19.59 3.72 5.04
C MET A 341 -19.16 4.66 6.16
N ILE A 342 -18.36 4.18 7.13
CA ILE A 342 -17.93 4.96 8.27
C ILE A 342 -16.46 4.66 8.62
N ILE A 343 -15.65 5.71 8.72
CA ILE A 343 -14.29 5.60 9.23
C ILE A 343 -14.30 5.94 10.71
N TYR A 344 -13.65 5.13 11.52
CA TYR A 344 -13.52 5.39 12.95
C TYR A 344 -12.14 5.02 13.46
N PHE A 345 -11.64 5.81 14.39
CA PHE A 345 -10.36 5.62 15.03
C PHE A 345 -10.54 5.48 16.53
N PHE A 346 -9.74 4.62 17.15
CA PHE A 346 -9.55 4.67 18.58
C PHE A 346 -8.12 4.30 18.95
N GLY A 347 -7.69 4.82 20.08
CA GLY A 347 -6.39 4.59 20.66
C GLY A 347 -6.36 5.08 22.10
N PRO A 348 -5.19 5.16 22.75
CA PRO A 348 -5.10 5.61 24.13
C PRO A 348 -5.75 6.99 24.33
N GLY A 349 -6.87 7.04 25.06
CA GLY A 349 -7.54 8.28 25.47
C GLY A 349 -8.52 8.88 24.45
N PHE A 350 -8.78 8.26 23.31
CA PHE A 350 -9.69 8.83 22.33
C PHE A 350 -10.47 7.77 21.52
N PHE A 351 -11.66 8.17 21.09
CA PHE A 351 -12.46 7.54 20.04
C PHE A 351 -12.96 8.64 19.09
N GLN A 352 -12.87 8.45 17.78
CA GLN A 352 -13.36 9.44 16.83
C GLN A 352 -13.91 8.82 15.55
N VAL A 353 -14.88 9.48 14.94
CA VAL A 353 -15.37 9.25 13.59
C VAL A 353 -15.06 10.53 12.80
N PRO A 354 -13.97 10.56 12.02
CA PRO A 354 -13.64 11.71 11.19
C PRO A 354 -14.55 11.87 9.98
N ALA A 355 -15.10 10.75 9.47
CA ALA A 355 -15.93 10.74 8.27
C ALA A 355 -16.96 9.61 8.28
N MET A 356 -18.17 9.95 7.92
CA MET A 356 -19.26 9.03 7.60
C MET A 356 -19.85 9.46 6.25
N THR A 357 -20.10 8.49 5.36
CA THR A 357 -20.66 8.74 4.03
C THR A 357 -21.96 7.97 3.86
N ALA A 358 -23.04 8.69 3.65
CA ALA A 358 -24.38 8.18 3.44
C ALA A 358 -24.91 8.66 2.08
N TYR A 359 -24.50 7.96 1.02
CA TYR A 359 -24.86 8.28 -0.36
C TYR A 359 -26.36 8.11 -0.62
N GLY A 360 -26.98 9.11 -1.24
CA GLY A 360 -28.41 9.12 -1.54
C GLY A 360 -29.33 9.33 -0.33
N LYS A 361 -28.77 9.71 0.84
CA LYS A 361 -29.51 9.92 2.08
C LYS A 361 -29.53 11.39 2.48
N THR A 362 -30.62 11.78 3.14
CA THR A 362 -30.77 13.09 3.77
C THR A 362 -30.05 13.15 5.11
N GLN A 363 -29.82 14.36 5.61
CA GLN A 363 -29.26 14.57 6.94
C GLN A 363 -30.12 13.95 8.04
N ASP A 364 -31.45 14.06 7.95
CA ASP A 364 -32.38 13.50 8.94
C ASP A 364 -32.30 11.96 8.99
N GLU A 365 -32.09 11.30 7.85
CA GLU A 365 -31.85 9.86 7.82
C GLU A 365 -30.53 9.49 8.53
N VAL A 366 -29.47 10.29 8.35
CA VAL A 366 -28.19 10.08 9.05
C VAL A 366 -28.34 10.28 10.56
N VAL A 367 -29.09 11.30 10.98
CA VAL A 367 -29.44 11.51 12.42
C VAL A 367 -30.15 10.26 12.97
N ALA A 368 -31.16 9.74 12.23
CA ALA A 368 -31.90 8.55 12.66
C ALA A 368 -31.02 7.29 12.73
N ILE A 369 -30.10 7.11 11.79
CA ILE A 369 -29.15 5.98 11.76
C ILE A 369 -28.21 6.01 12.97
N LEU A 370 -27.70 7.18 13.35
CA LEU A 370 -26.76 7.32 14.47
C LEU A 370 -27.46 7.41 15.83
N LYS A 371 -28.76 7.69 15.89
CA LYS A 371 -29.50 7.89 17.13
C LYS A 371 -29.33 6.74 18.14
N PRO A 372 -29.43 5.44 17.78
CA PRO A 372 -29.24 4.36 18.74
C PRO A 372 -27.87 4.38 19.42
N PHE A 373 -26.83 4.71 18.70
CA PHE A 373 -25.48 4.87 19.26
C PHE A 373 -25.40 6.08 20.21
N VAL A 374 -25.89 7.26 19.77
CA VAL A 374 -25.89 8.48 20.60
C VAL A 374 -26.70 8.25 21.89
N ASP A 375 -27.85 7.63 21.81
CA ASP A 375 -28.69 7.30 22.99
C ASP A 375 -27.94 6.32 23.95
N SER A 376 -27.19 5.37 23.42
CA SER A 376 -26.38 4.43 24.23
C SER A 376 -25.27 5.15 24.99
N LEU A 377 -24.62 6.14 24.38
CA LEU A 377 -23.62 6.96 25.06
C LEU A 377 -24.22 7.85 26.14
N ALA A 378 -25.38 8.43 25.89
CA ALA A 378 -26.12 9.20 26.92
C ALA A 378 -26.47 8.33 28.15
N ALA A 379 -26.84 7.06 27.93
CA ALA A 379 -27.06 6.11 29.03
C ALA A 379 -25.78 5.75 29.83
N LEU A 380 -24.61 5.93 29.22
CA LEU A 380 -23.28 5.81 29.86
C LEU A 380 -22.79 7.13 30.48
N ASN A 381 -23.60 8.19 30.49
CA ASN A 381 -23.24 9.54 30.88
C ASN A 381 -22.07 10.12 30.07
N VAL A 382 -21.98 9.76 28.79
CA VAL A 382 -21.03 10.32 27.82
C VAL A 382 -21.79 11.24 26.89
N ASP A 383 -21.54 12.55 27.00
CA ASP A 383 -22.15 13.54 26.11
C ASP A 383 -21.48 13.48 24.72
N LEU A 384 -22.28 13.26 23.69
CA LEU A 384 -21.84 13.29 22.30
C LEU A 384 -22.78 14.16 21.47
N THR A 385 -22.20 15.13 20.77
CA THR A 385 -22.93 15.97 19.80
C THR A 385 -22.29 15.80 18.42
N PRO A 386 -22.78 14.89 17.58
CA PRO A 386 -22.27 14.73 16.21
C PRO A 386 -22.53 16.00 15.38
N THR A 387 -21.56 16.32 14.52
CA THR A 387 -21.76 17.30 13.44
C THR A 387 -22.33 16.56 12.23
N TYR A 388 -23.45 17.05 11.70
CA TYR A 388 -24.10 16.49 10.52
C TYR A 388 -23.95 17.42 9.34
N THR A 389 -23.85 16.84 8.14
CA THR A 389 -23.73 17.58 6.87
C THR A 389 -24.61 16.96 5.80
N GLN A 390 -25.01 17.77 4.82
CA GLN A 390 -25.63 17.30 3.57
C GLN A 390 -25.11 18.14 2.42
N PHE A 391 -24.67 17.48 1.37
CA PHE A 391 -24.15 18.10 0.16
C PHE A 391 -24.98 17.69 -1.06
N PRO A 392 -25.05 18.54 -2.10
CA PRO A 392 -25.82 18.23 -3.31
C PRO A 392 -25.13 17.18 -4.19
N SER A 393 -23.84 16.92 -3.96
CA SER A 393 -23.03 15.98 -4.74
C SER A 393 -22.05 15.20 -3.88
N TYR A 394 -21.60 14.05 -4.39
CA TYR A 394 -20.50 13.30 -3.76
C TYR A 394 -19.17 14.07 -3.80
N PHE A 395 -18.93 14.83 -4.85
CA PHE A 395 -17.71 15.65 -4.97
C PHE A 395 -17.61 16.67 -3.85
N ASP A 396 -18.68 17.42 -3.54
CA ASP A 396 -18.69 18.41 -2.45
C ASP A 396 -18.52 17.74 -1.08
N HIS A 397 -19.17 16.57 -0.89
CA HIS A 397 -19.00 15.75 0.31
C HIS A 397 -17.54 15.30 0.47
N PHE A 398 -16.93 14.80 -0.60
CA PHE A 398 -15.55 14.33 -0.58
C PHE A 398 -14.58 15.48 -0.27
N GLN A 399 -14.76 16.65 -0.88
CA GLN A 399 -13.96 17.84 -0.60
C GLN A 399 -14.04 18.28 0.87
N ASN A 400 -15.21 18.17 1.50
CA ASN A 400 -15.39 18.54 2.90
C ASN A 400 -14.67 17.60 3.86
N TYR A 401 -14.65 16.29 3.58
CA TYR A 401 -14.10 15.29 4.51
C TYR A 401 -12.64 14.93 4.25
N TRP A 402 -12.17 14.98 3.01
CA TRP A 402 -10.82 14.57 2.60
C TRP A 402 -10.02 15.61 1.81
N GLY A 403 -10.62 16.79 1.50
CA GLY A 403 -9.90 17.91 0.89
C GLY A 403 -8.95 18.63 1.84
N PRO A 404 -8.25 19.67 1.37
CA PRO A 404 -8.33 20.24 0.02
C PRO A 404 -7.52 19.45 -1.03
N PHE A 405 -7.97 19.46 -2.28
CA PHE A 405 -7.21 18.87 -3.38
C PHE A 405 -6.00 19.75 -3.79
N PRO A 406 -4.93 19.16 -4.32
CA PRO A 406 -4.71 17.73 -4.63
C PRO A 406 -4.16 16.91 -3.46
N ALA A 407 -3.68 17.54 -2.38
CA ALA A 407 -2.98 16.87 -1.29
C ALA A 407 -3.91 16.00 -0.43
N GLY A 408 -5.11 16.50 -0.14
CA GLY A 408 -5.96 15.95 0.89
C GLY A 408 -5.53 16.35 2.30
N ASN A 409 -6.21 15.79 3.30
CA ASN A 409 -5.92 16.00 4.73
C ASN A 409 -5.24 14.79 5.39
N ILE A 410 -4.83 13.79 4.61
CA ILE A 410 -4.14 12.60 5.09
C ILE A 410 -2.63 12.82 4.93
N GLN A 411 -1.90 12.83 6.05
CA GLN A 411 -0.44 12.88 6.04
C GLN A 411 0.17 11.54 5.65
N VAL A 412 1.37 11.58 5.09
CA VAL A 412 2.14 10.40 4.69
C VAL A 412 3.40 10.27 5.53
N GLY A 413 3.89 9.04 5.73
CA GLY A 413 5.14 8.80 6.46
C GLY A 413 5.04 8.98 7.97
N THR A 414 3.84 9.03 8.54
CA THR A 414 3.61 9.23 9.98
C THR A 414 3.47 7.93 10.76
N ASP A 415 3.21 6.81 10.07
CA ASP A 415 2.83 5.56 10.70
C ASP A 415 3.52 4.34 10.10
N LEU A 416 3.63 3.32 10.93
CA LEU A 416 3.97 1.94 10.59
C LEU A 416 2.69 1.10 10.66
N PHE A 417 2.55 0.12 9.78
CA PHE A 417 1.28 -0.54 9.51
C PHE A 417 1.29 -2.04 9.80
N GLY A 418 0.25 -2.50 10.51
CA GLY A 418 -0.34 -3.81 10.43
C GLY A 418 -1.76 -3.70 9.87
N GLY A 419 -2.44 -4.81 9.61
CA GLY A 419 -3.80 -4.76 9.10
C GLY A 419 -4.56 -6.07 9.24
N ARG A 420 -5.90 -5.97 9.27
CA ARG A 420 -6.78 -7.14 9.37
C ARG A 420 -8.18 -6.84 8.86
N LEU A 421 -8.83 -7.83 8.30
CA LEU A 421 -10.27 -7.83 8.08
C LEU A 421 -10.99 -8.40 9.31
N ILE A 422 -12.01 -7.72 9.81
CA ILE A 422 -12.80 -8.20 10.95
C ILE A 422 -14.12 -8.78 10.46
N PRO A 423 -14.32 -10.09 10.58
CA PRO A 423 -15.61 -10.72 10.26
C PRO A 423 -16.74 -10.18 11.12
N ARG A 424 -17.92 -10.01 10.54
CA ARG A 424 -19.13 -9.58 11.25
C ARG A 424 -19.41 -10.43 12.49
N SER A 425 -19.16 -11.75 12.40
CA SER A 425 -19.41 -12.70 13.49
C SER A 425 -18.53 -12.51 14.73
N VAL A 426 -17.37 -11.85 14.56
CA VAL A 426 -16.40 -11.65 15.66
C VAL A 426 -16.72 -10.37 16.43
N LEU A 427 -17.32 -9.38 15.80
CA LEU A 427 -17.50 -8.04 16.33
C LEU A 427 -18.21 -8.01 17.72
N PRO A 428 -19.24 -8.82 18.01
CA PRO A 428 -19.88 -8.84 19.33
C PRO A 428 -18.97 -9.24 20.51
N ASN A 429 -17.86 -9.93 20.23
CA ASN A 429 -16.89 -10.39 21.22
C ASN A 429 -15.52 -9.71 21.08
N PHE A 430 -15.45 -8.59 20.38
CA PHE A 430 -14.18 -7.93 20.02
C PHE A 430 -13.59 -7.07 21.16
N SER A 431 -14.37 -6.75 22.20
CA SER A 431 -13.99 -5.86 23.31
C SER A 431 -12.63 -6.20 23.95
N PRO A 432 -12.33 -7.44 24.36
CA PRO A 432 -11.03 -7.75 24.97
C PRO A 432 -9.85 -7.50 24.01
N THR A 433 -10.05 -7.71 22.71
CA THR A 433 -9.04 -7.46 21.69
C THR A 433 -8.83 -5.96 21.50
N ALA A 434 -9.90 -5.16 21.41
CA ALA A 434 -9.81 -3.71 21.32
C ALA A 434 -9.07 -3.12 22.51
N GLN A 435 -9.39 -3.57 23.75
CA GLN A 435 -8.71 -3.15 24.97
C GLN A 435 -7.22 -3.47 24.90
N LYS A 436 -6.86 -4.69 24.49
CA LYS A 436 -5.45 -5.11 24.37
C LYS A 436 -4.67 -4.31 23.35
N LEU A 437 -5.27 -3.97 22.21
CA LEU A 437 -4.65 -3.11 21.19
C LEU A 437 -4.39 -1.71 21.73
N VAL A 438 -5.36 -1.12 22.46
CA VAL A 438 -5.19 0.19 23.12
C VAL A 438 -4.07 0.15 24.18
N GLU A 439 -3.98 -0.91 25.00
CA GLU A 439 -2.89 -1.11 25.98
C GLU A 439 -1.51 -1.21 25.33
N LEU A 440 -1.42 -1.73 24.09
CA LEU A 440 -0.20 -1.78 23.31
C LEU A 440 0.16 -0.45 22.62
N GLY A 441 -0.65 0.61 22.83
CA GLY A 441 -0.43 1.92 22.22
C GLY A 441 -0.84 2.03 20.76
N VAL A 442 -1.58 1.04 20.24
CA VAL A 442 -2.01 1.00 18.85
C VAL A 442 -3.11 2.03 18.60
N THR A 443 -3.00 2.76 17.51
CA THR A 443 -4.14 3.43 16.89
C THR A 443 -4.84 2.45 15.94
N PHE A 444 -6.09 2.15 16.24
CA PHE A 444 -6.97 1.35 15.42
C PHE A 444 -7.71 2.27 14.44
N ILE A 445 -7.50 2.07 13.15
CA ILE A 445 -8.14 2.81 12.07
C ILE A 445 -9.09 1.87 11.35
N GLY A 446 -10.37 1.91 11.69
CA GLY A 446 -11.39 1.01 11.14
C GLY A 446 -12.20 1.66 10.03
N VAL A 447 -12.36 0.95 8.93
CA VAL A 447 -13.27 1.28 7.83
C VAL A 447 -14.46 0.33 7.88
N GLY A 448 -15.55 0.80 8.44
CA GLY A 448 -16.82 0.06 8.52
C GLY A 448 -17.57 0.14 7.19
N LEU A 449 -17.77 -1.01 6.55
CA LEU A 449 -18.43 -1.13 5.26
C LEU A 449 -19.07 -2.52 5.08
N ASN A 450 -19.98 -2.66 4.11
CA ASN A 450 -20.60 -3.95 3.76
C ASN A 450 -20.50 -4.21 2.26
N VAL A 451 -19.58 -5.10 1.88
CA VAL A 451 -19.38 -5.51 0.48
C VAL A 451 -19.79 -6.96 0.21
N SER A 452 -20.63 -7.54 1.09
CA SER A 452 -21.07 -8.93 1.00
C SER A 452 -21.90 -9.26 -0.26
N HIS A 453 -22.52 -8.24 -0.88
CA HIS A 453 -23.38 -8.39 -2.05
C HIS A 453 -22.61 -8.40 -3.38
N PHE A 454 -21.29 -8.14 -3.35
CA PHE A 454 -20.45 -8.03 -4.53
C PHE A 454 -19.57 -9.26 -4.72
N GLY A 455 -18.87 -9.36 -5.86
CA GLY A 455 -17.92 -10.45 -6.14
C GLY A 455 -18.56 -11.80 -6.45
N GLY A 456 -19.86 -11.85 -6.74
CA GLY A 456 -20.55 -13.09 -7.12
C GLY A 456 -19.91 -13.78 -8.32
N ASN A 457 -20.00 -15.13 -8.37
CA ASN A 457 -19.46 -15.98 -9.45
C ASN A 457 -17.93 -15.83 -9.66
N ASN A 458 -17.17 -15.55 -8.60
CA ASN A 458 -15.71 -15.37 -8.70
C ASN A 458 -15.31 -14.28 -9.73
N ALA A 459 -16.00 -13.15 -9.72
CA ALA A 459 -15.88 -12.10 -10.74
C ALA A 459 -14.49 -11.43 -10.74
N ASN A 460 -13.76 -11.47 -9.62
CA ASN A 460 -12.43 -10.90 -9.46
C ASN A 460 -11.61 -11.69 -8.41
N ALA A 461 -10.33 -11.34 -8.25
CA ALA A 461 -9.38 -12.01 -7.38
C ALA A 461 -9.26 -11.38 -5.98
N VAL A 462 -10.15 -10.46 -5.62
CA VAL A 462 -10.19 -9.89 -4.27
C VAL A 462 -10.25 -11.01 -3.24
N LEU A 463 -9.50 -10.88 -2.16
CA LEU A 463 -9.50 -11.83 -1.04
C LEU A 463 -10.95 -12.14 -0.62
N PRO A 464 -11.39 -13.41 -0.65
CA PRO A 464 -12.79 -13.77 -0.40
C PRO A 464 -13.34 -13.29 0.94
N GLN A 465 -12.48 -13.19 1.96
CA GLN A 465 -12.84 -12.77 3.31
C GLN A 465 -13.42 -11.34 3.39
N TRP A 466 -13.16 -10.49 2.41
CA TRP A 466 -13.83 -9.19 2.30
C TRP A 466 -15.37 -9.32 2.33
N ARG A 467 -15.91 -10.40 1.75
CA ARG A 467 -17.37 -10.59 1.61
C ARG A 467 -18.07 -11.00 2.91
N SER A 468 -17.32 -11.43 3.90
CA SER A 468 -17.82 -11.77 5.24
C SER A 468 -17.39 -10.78 6.33
N SER A 469 -16.52 -9.84 5.99
CA SER A 469 -16.00 -8.83 6.91
C SER A 469 -16.90 -7.60 6.94
N ILE A 470 -16.87 -6.90 8.06
CA ILE A 470 -17.63 -5.67 8.30
C ILE A 470 -16.70 -4.48 8.57
N VAL A 471 -15.45 -4.75 8.92
CA VAL A 471 -14.42 -3.73 9.12
C VAL A 471 -13.16 -4.18 8.39
N GLU A 472 -12.59 -3.30 7.61
CA GLU A 472 -11.18 -3.30 7.28
C GLU A 472 -10.46 -2.46 8.32
N VAL A 473 -9.31 -2.91 8.80
CA VAL A 473 -8.56 -2.16 9.81
C VAL A 473 -7.10 -2.07 9.47
N SER A 474 -6.57 -0.83 9.56
CA SER A 474 -5.16 -0.54 9.71
C SER A 474 -4.82 -0.42 11.20
N LEU A 475 -3.81 -1.16 11.66
CA LEU A 475 -3.26 -1.09 13.02
C LEU A 475 -1.95 -0.32 12.95
N THR A 476 -1.88 0.86 13.59
CA THR A 476 -0.72 1.71 13.42
C THR A 476 0.02 1.99 14.73
N LEU A 477 1.34 2.07 14.61
CA LEU A 477 2.23 2.68 15.59
C LEU A 477 2.97 3.85 14.92
N PRO A 478 3.26 4.94 15.66
CA PRO A 478 3.84 6.14 15.05
C PRO A 478 5.24 5.89 14.51
N TYR A 479 5.54 6.46 13.35
CA TYR A 479 6.89 6.62 12.84
C TYR A 479 7.46 7.99 13.24
N SER A 480 8.73 8.04 13.63
CA SER A 480 9.41 9.27 13.98
C SER A 480 10.73 9.42 13.22
N PHE A 481 10.91 10.55 12.54
CA PHE A 481 12.19 10.93 11.93
C PHE A 481 13.22 11.44 12.96
N GLN A 482 12.83 11.58 14.24
CA GLN A 482 13.67 12.13 15.31
C GLN A 482 14.38 11.07 16.15
N VAL A 483 14.11 9.79 15.89
CA VAL A 483 14.73 8.66 16.59
C VAL A 483 15.61 7.85 15.62
N PRO A 484 16.53 7.02 16.13
CA PRO A 484 17.33 6.14 15.27
C PRO A 484 16.45 5.25 14.36
N PHE A 485 16.84 5.09 13.12
CA PHE A 485 16.10 4.27 12.15
C PHE A 485 15.88 2.82 12.62
N GLN A 486 16.85 2.27 13.37
CA GLN A 486 16.74 0.93 13.95
C GLN A 486 15.60 0.80 14.97
N ASP A 487 15.27 1.88 15.68
CA ASP A 487 14.14 1.89 16.62
C ASP A 487 12.81 1.79 15.85
N MET A 488 12.74 2.40 14.67
CA MET A 488 11.55 2.30 13.80
C MET A 488 11.42 0.90 13.19
N ILE A 489 12.52 0.23 12.88
CA ILE A 489 12.50 -1.19 12.49
C ILE A 489 11.99 -2.04 13.65
N ALA A 490 12.49 -1.83 14.88
CA ALA A 490 12.03 -2.55 16.06
C ALA A 490 10.54 -2.29 16.37
N THR A 491 10.06 -1.07 16.08
CA THR A 491 8.63 -0.74 16.19
C THR A 491 7.79 -1.52 15.17
N GLN A 492 8.25 -1.67 13.93
CA GLN A 492 7.59 -2.52 12.95
C GLN A 492 7.63 -4.00 13.36
N ASP A 493 8.75 -4.47 13.91
CA ASP A 493 8.85 -5.84 14.46
C ASP A 493 7.87 -6.05 15.62
N THR A 494 7.57 -4.99 16.40
CA THR A 494 6.52 -5.04 17.43
C THR A 494 5.13 -5.20 16.80
N ILE A 495 4.84 -4.53 15.68
CA ILE A 495 3.58 -4.75 14.95
C ILE A 495 3.49 -6.21 14.53
N THR A 496 4.51 -6.74 13.86
CA THR A 496 4.52 -8.11 13.33
C THR A 496 4.42 -9.18 14.41
N ASN A 497 5.18 -9.03 15.50
CA ASN A 497 5.37 -10.12 16.47
C ASN A 497 4.52 -10.00 17.74
N VAL A 498 3.91 -8.82 17.99
CA VAL A 498 3.11 -8.57 19.21
C VAL A 498 1.70 -8.14 18.86
N VAL A 499 1.52 -7.13 17.99
CA VAL A 499 0.21 -6.56 17.66
C VAL A 499 -0.60 -7.50 16.77
N GLN A 500 -0.01 -7.95 15.64
CA GLN A 500 -0.68 -8.85 14.68
C GLN A 500 -1.19 -10.15 15.34
N PRO A 501 -0.41 -10.87 16.18
CA PRO A 501 -0.91 -12.07 16.86
C PRO A 501 -2.15 -11.84 17.75
N VAL A 502 -2.31 -10.64 18.34
CA VAL A 502 -3.48 -10.30 19.15
C VAL A 502 -4.76 -10.28 18.31
N ILE A 503 -4.73 -9.59 17.16
CA ILE A 503 -5.91 -9.47 16.31
C ILE A 503 -6.17 -10.76 15.52
N GLU A 504 -5.12 -11.47 15.11
CA GLU A 504 -5.24 -12.75 14.40
C GLU A 504 -5.91 -13.83 15.27
N ALA A 505 -5.55 -13.91 16.57
CA ALA A 505 -6.17 -14.83 17.51
C ALA A 505 -7.68 -14.55 17.68
N ALA A 506 -8.10 -13.29 17.57
CA ALA A 506 -9.51 -12.90 17.66
C ALA A 506 -10.29 -13.13 16.36
N THR A 507 -9.60 -13.25 15.23
CA THR A 507 -10.19 -13.30 13.88
C THR A 507 -9.70 -14.51 13.08
N PRO A 508 -9.87 -15.74 13.59
CA PRO A 508 -9.36 -16.95 12.92
C PRO A 508 -10.00 -17.10 11.52
N GLY A 509 -9.17 -17.42 10.52
CA GLY A 509 -9.60 -17.58 9.13
C GLY A 509 -9.92 -16.28 8.38
N ALA A 510 -9.80 -15.12 9.01
CA ALA A 510 -9.82 -13.83 8.33
C ALA A 510 -8.49 -13.56 7.62
N GLY A 511 -8.47 -12.54 6.79
CA GLY A 511 -7.26 -12.08 6.12
C GLY A 511 -7.01 -10.60 6.38
N ALA A 512 -6.22 -9.98 5.51
CA ALA A 512 -5.94 -8.54 5.55
C ALA A 512 -6.04 -7.92 4.14
N TYR A 513 -6.32 -6.65 4.09
CA TYR A 513 -6.22 -5.88 2.85
C TYR A 513 -4.74 -5.68 2.48
N MET A 514 -4.30 -6.29 1.38
CA MET A 514 -2.88 -6.37 1.01
C MET A 514 -2.17 -5.03 0.82
N ASN A 515 -2.89 -3.94 0.66
CA ASN A 515 -2.31 -2.61 0.50
C ASN A 515 -2.15 -1.87 1.82
N GLU A 516 -2.88 -2.29 2.87
CA GLU A 516 -2.91 -1.66 4.20
C GLU A 516 -2.67 -2.73 5.27
N ALA A 517 -1.50 -3.37 5.21
CA ALA A 517 -1.15 -4.52 6.03
C ALA A 517 0.33 -4.54 6.37
N ASP A 518 0.71 -5.43 7.27
CA ASP A 518 2.10 -5.68 7.62
C ASP A 518 2.87 -6.24 6.41
N PHE A 519 3.91 -5.54 5.98
CA PHE A 519 4.77 -6.00 4.89
C PHE A 519 5.65 -7.20 5.27
N GLN A 520 5.74 -7.51 6.55
CA GLN A 520 6.47 -8.66 7.11
C GLN A 520 5.56 -9.85 7.39
N GLN A 521 4.27 -9.81 6.99
CA GLN A 521 3.30 -10.88 7.23
C GLN A 521 3.87 -12.25 6.84
N PRO A 522 4.08 -13.20 7.78
CA PRO A 522 4.77 -14.45 7.49
C PRO A 522 4.04 -15.36 6.49
N ASP A 523 2.72 -15.45 6.59
CA ASP A 523 1.83 -16.27 5.77
C ASP A 523 1.03 -15.40 4.78
N PHE A 524 1.69 -14.43 4.14
CA PHE A 524 1.06 -13.45 3.26
C PHE A 524 0.23 -14.10 2.13
N GLN A 525 0.58 -15.31 1.67
CA GLN A 525 -0.16 -16.02 0.65
C GLN A 525 -1.60 -16.29 1.09
N GLU A 526 -1.78 -16.79 2.30
CA GLU A 526 -3.10 -17.05 2.88
C GLU A 526 -3.76 -15.73 3.31
N THR A 527 -3.02 -14.87 4.01
CA THR A 527 -3.55 -13.64 4.59
C THR A 527 -4.03 -12.64 3.55
N PHE A 528 -3.33 -12.49 2.41
CA PHE A 528 -3.66 -11.48 1.41
C PHE A 528 -4.47 -12.02 0.23
N PHE A 529 -4.39 -13.31 -0.06
CA PHE A 529 -4.99 -13.91 -1.25
C PHE A 529 -5.92 -15.10 -0.95
N GLY A 530 -5.74 -15.77 0.21
CA GLY A 530 -6.54 -16.91 0.63
C GLY A 530 -6.59 -18.00 -0.44
N ALA A 531 -7.76 -18.56 -0.65
CA ALA A 531 -7.99 -19.63 -1.63
C ALA A 531 -7.67 -19.24 -3.10
N ASN A 532 -7.50 -17.93 -3.40
CA ASN A 532 -7.17 -17.46 -4.75
C ASN A 532 -5.68 -17.64 -5.09
N TYR A 533 -4.77 -17.78 -4.10
CA TYR A 533 -3.33 -17.80 -4.32
C TYR A 533 -2.86 -18.83 -5.37
N PRO A 534 -3.29 -20.10 -5.34
CA PRO A 534 -2.84 -21.10 -6.32
C PRO A 534 -3.21 -20.75 -7.77
N GLN A 535 -4.38 -20.15 -7.99
CA GLN A 535 -4.81 -19.71 -9.32
C GLN A 535 -4.01 -18.46 -9.74
N LEU A 536 -3.81 -17.49 -8.85
CA LEU A 536 -3.01 -16.30 -9.10
C LEU A 536 -1.57 -16.65 -9.47
N LEU A 537 -0.97 -17.65 -8.79
CA LEU A 537 0.39 -18.12 -9.08
C LEU A 537 0.48 -18.76 -10.48
N LYS A 538 -0.51 -19.53 -10.89
CA LYS A 538 -0.57 -20.09 -12.27
C LYS A 538 -0.65 -18.99 -13.32
N ILE A 539 -1.45 -17.95 -13.06
CA ILE A 539 -1.57 -16.79 -13.97
C ILE A 539 -0.25 -16.03 -14.00
N LYS A 540 0.38 -15.80 -12.84
CA LYS A 540 1.71 -15.19 -12.74
C LYS A 540 2.73 -15.95 -13.60
N GLN A 541 2.82 -17.26 -13.44
CA GLN A 541 3.72 -18.12 -14.22
C GLN A 541 3.43 -18.11 -15.73
N LYS A 542 2.15 -17.99 -16.12
CA LYS A 542 1.75 -17.88 -17.53
C LYS A 542 2.23 -16.58 -18.17
N TYR A 543 2.04 -15.44 -17.51
CA TYR A 543 2.34 -14.11 -18.07
C TYR A 543 3.77 -13.66 -17.81
N ASP A 544 4.38 -14.09 -16.70
CA ASP A 544 5.74 -13.74 -16.29
C ASP A 544 6.57 -14.99 -15.90
N PRO A 545 6.81 -15.92 -16.84
CA PRO A 545 7.52 -17.16 -16.55
C PRO A 545 8.96 -16.97 -16.09
N THR A 546 9.56 -15.82 -16.38
CA THR A 546 10.94 -15.48 -15.99
C THR A 546 11.04 -14.83 -14.61
N GLY A 547 9.91 -14.38 -14.05
CA GLY A 547 9.89 -13.60 -12.82
C GLY A 547 10.57 -12.23 -12.98
N LEU A 548 10.31 -11.56 -14.12
CA LEU A 548 10.80 -10.19 -14.36
C LEU A 548 10.18 -9.20 -13.37
N LEU A 549 8.88 -9.35 -13.14
CA LEU A 549 8.12 -8.52 -12.21
C LEU A 549 8.21 -9.10 -10.79
N TYR A 550 8.52 -8.25 -9.86
CA TYR A 550 8.60 -8.57 -8.43
C TYR A 550 7.99 -7.44 -7.61
N ALA A 551 7.14 -7.80 -6.67
CA ALA A 551 6.68 -6.93 -5.61
C ALA A 551 6.74 -7.69 -4.27
N ARG A 552 7.06 -7.01 -3.18
CA ARG A 552 7.17 -7.62 -1.84
C ARG A 552 5.82 -8.17 -1.40
N ALA A 553 5.80 -9.35 -0.75
CA ALA A 553 4.58 -10.02 -0.28
C ALA A 553 3.48 -10.08 -1.35
N ALA A 554 3.86 -10.25 -2.62
CA ALA A 554 2.99 -10.42 -3.77
C ALA A 554 3.10 -11.84 -4.32
N VAL A 555 2.21 -12.21 -5.23
CA VAL A 555 2.14 -13.57 -5.78
C VAL A 555 3.46 -13.98 -6.46
N GLY A 556 4.07 -15.07 -5.96
CA GLY A 556 5.34 -15.59 -6.46
C GLY A 556 6.58 -14.85 -5.94
N SER A 557 6.43 -13.93 -4.96
CA SER A 557 7.56 -13.18 -4.39
C SER A 557 8.51 -14.08 -3.58
N GLU A 558 8.03 -15.19 -3.05
CA GLU A 558 8.80 -16.21 -2.32
C GLU A 558 9.93 -16.83 -3.15
N ALA A 559 9.84 -16.73 -4.48
CA ALA A 559 10.91 -17.17 -5.37
C ALA A 559 12.15 -16.26 -5.36
N TRP A 560 12.11 -15.16 -4.61
CA TRP A 560 13.15 -14.15 -4.55
C TRP A 560 13.46 -13.74 -3.12
N THR A 561 14.75 -13.52 -2.85
CA THR A 561 15.25 -12.93 -1.62
C THR A 561 15.94 -11.61 -1.93
N VAL A 562 15.66 -10.58 -1.14
CA VAL A 562 16.33 -9.28 -1.21
C VAL A 562 17.21 -9.14 0.04
N ALA A 563 18.52 -9.10 -0.16
CA ALA A 563 19.49 -8.93 0.91
C ALA A 563 19.48 -7.49 1.47
N GLU A 564 20.08 -7.27 2.64
CA GLU A 564 20.17 -5.95 3.30
C GLU A 564 20.79 -4.87 2.39
N ASN A 565 21.78 -5.24 1.57
CA ASN A 565 22.37 -4.33 0.57
C ASN A 565 21.48 -4.08 -0.65
N GLY A 566 20.25 -4.60 -0.66
CA GLY A 566 19.26 -4.45 -1.73
C GLY A 566 19.43 -5.41 -2.91
N ARG A 567 20.46 -6.28 -2.93
CA ARG A 567 20.66 -7.27 -4.00
C ARG A 567 19.54 -8.32 -3.99
N MET A 568 18.92 -8.52 -5.14
CA MET A 568 17.80 -9.44 -5.33
C MET A 568 18.29 -10.74 -6.00
N CYS A 569 18.12 -11.87 -5.32
CA CYS A 569 18.57 -13.18 -5.80
C CYS A 569 17.42 -14.20 -5.76
N ARG A 570 17.50 -15.25 -6.60
CA ARG A 570 16.59 -16.39 -6.48
C ARG A 570 16.75 -17.05 -5.12
N THR A 571 15.64 -17.35 -4.47
CA THR A 571 15.62 -18.18 -3.26
C THR A 571 16.21 -19.54 -3.60
N GLN A 572 17.16 -20.02 -2.82
CA GLN A 572 17.70 -21.37 -2.96
C GLN A 572 16.64 -22.36 -2.48
N SER A 573 16.25 -23.29 -3.34
CA SER A 573 15.33 -24.38 -3.02
C SER A 573 16.00 -25.44 -2.19
#